data_ec83736ca5b71292c1e2e5e90e5ec191
#
_entry.id   ec83736ca5b71292c1e2e5e90e5ec191
#
_cell.length_a   1.000
_cell.length_b   1.000
_cell.length_c   1.000
_cell.angle_alpha   90.00
_cell.angle_beta   90.00
_cell.angle_gamma   90.00
#
_symmetry.space_group_name_H-M   'P 1'
#
loop_
_entity.id
_entity.type
_entity.pdbx_description
1 polymer ?
#
loop_
_entity_poly.entity_id
_entity_poly.type
_entity_poly.pdbx_seq_one_letter_code
_entity_poly.pdbx_strand_id
1 'polypeptide(L)'
;MAEDSELNPKTVVVIGGSTGSIDVLLQLLPALPNPLTFAMIVVIHRKNTPDSAMANLLAARTYVPVQEVGDKDVLTAGTIYLAPADYHLLLEKDGTFTLDYSEKVQYSRPSIDVTFESVADVYGPDTTGILLSGANADGTAGLWAIGQAGGTTIVQHPSTAQMAFMPQQAMQNVQIDHVLTVPEMIEFLGKL
;
A
#
# COMPACT_ATOMS: atom_id res chain seq x y z
N MET A 1 17.59 2.95 -25.03
CA MET A 1 16.13 3.24 -24.97
C MET A 1 15.25 2.01 -24.75
N ALA A 2 15.76 0.79 -24.71
CA ALA A 2 14.99 -0.43 -24.38
C ALA A 2 15.12 -0.86 -22.89
N GLU A 3 16.15 -0.41 -22.18
CA GLU A 3 16.39 -0.78 -20.78
C GLU A 3 15.52 0.00 -19.77
N ASP A 4 15.08 1.21 -20.09
CA ASP A 4 14.23 2.01 -19.20
C ASP A 4 12.76 1.51 -19.11
N SER A 5 12.30 0.73 -20.10
CA SER A 5 10.93 0.20 -20.12
C SER A 5 10.74 -1.06 -19.25
N GLU A 6 11.83 -1.74 -18.88
CA GLU A 6 11.78 -2.94 -18.01
C GLU A 6 11.78 -2.58 -16.53
N LEU A 7 12.17 -1.37 -16.15
CA LEU A 7 12.20 -0.92 -14.75
C LEU A 7 10.86 -0.39 -14.25
N ASN A 8 10.01 0.14 -15.14
CA ASN A 8 8.67 0.62 -14.74
C ASN A 8 7.73 -0.56 -14.48
N PRO A 9 7.12 -0.65 -13.30
CA PRO A 9 6.16 -1.72 -13.02
C PRO A 9 4.94 -1.58 -13.92
N LYS A 10 4.43 -2.70 -14.44
CA LYS A 10 3.15 -2.75 -15.15
C LYS A 10 1.97 -2.67 -14.18
N THR A 11 2.15 -3.17 -12.98
CA THR A 11 1.14 -3.20 -11.92
C THR A 11 1.73 -2.65 -10.63
N VAL A 12 0.94 -1.87 -9.92
CA VAL A 12 1.29 -1.37 -8.58
C VAL A 12 0.28 -1.90 -7.57
N VAL A 13 0.80 -2.54 -6.53
CA VAL A 13 0.02 -2.93 -5.36
C VAL A 13 0.25 -1.89 -4.26
N VAL A 14 -0.80 -1.22 -3.80
CA VAL A 14 -0.71 -0.29 -2.69
C VAL A 14 -1.49 -0.84 -1.49
N ILE A 15 -0.81 -0.96 -0.34
CA ILE A 15 -1.36 -1.54 0.89
C ILE A 15 -1.40 -0.46 1.96
N GLY A 16 -2.59 -0.26 2.53
CA GLY A 16 -2.82 0.66 3.64
C GLY A 16 -3.30 -0.06 4.89
N GLY A 17 -2.95 0.47 6.05
CA GLY A 17 -3.41 -0.07 7.31
C GLY A 17 -2.95 0.73 8.53
N SER A 18 -3.41 0.28 9.69
CA SER A 18 -3.09 0.90 10.98
C SER A 18 -2.90 -0.17 12.06
N THR A 19 -3.61 -0.09 13.17
CA THR A 19 -3.52 -1.07 14.25
C THR A 19 -3.79 -2.49 13.76
N GLY A 20 -2.86 -3.42 13.98
CA GLY A 20 -2.96 -4.83 13.58
C GLY A 20 -2.50 -5.15 12.17
N SER A 21 -2.20 -4.13 11.34
CA SER A 21 -1.78 -4.35 9.95
C SER A 21 -0.35 -4.87 9.82
N ILE A 22 0.53 -4.55 10.77
CA ILE A 22 1.91 -5.03 10.77
C ILE A 22 1.96 -6.56 10.85
N ASP A 23 1.14 -7.16 11.70
CA ASP A 23 1.07 -8.63 11.84
C ASP A 23 0.63 -9.31 10.54
N VAL A 24 -0.25 -8.64 9.78
CA VAL A 24 -0.66 -9.10 8.45
C VAL A 24 0.50 -9.01 7.46
N LEU A 25 1.21 -7.88 7.42
CA LEU A 25 2.39 -7.71 6.55
C LEU A 25 3.47 -8.76 6.86
N LEU A 26 3.74 -9.05 8.13
CA LEU A 26 4.72 -10.07 8.53
C LEU A 26 4.34 -11.49 8.07
N GLN A 27 3.07 -11.74 7.75
CA GLN A 27 2.59 -12.99 7.14
C GLN A 27 2.60 -12.94 5.61
N LEU A 28 2.27 -11.78 5.00
CA LEU A 28 2.24 -11.62 3.55
C LEU A 28 3.65 -11.62 2.94
N LEU A 29 4.58 -10.86 3.52
CA LEU A 29 5.89 -10.61 2.92
C LEU A 29 6.73 -11.87 2.67
N PRO A 30 6.79 -12.87 3.59
CA PRO A 30 7.53 -14.11 3.34
C PRO A 30 6.97 -14.95 2.18
N ALA A 31 5.70 -14.75 1.84
CA ALA A 31 4.97 -15.52 0.83
C ALA A 31 4.91 -14.83 -0.53
N LEU A 32 5.49 -13.64 -0.68
CA LEU A 32 5.55 -12.94 -1.96
C LEU A 32 6.36 -13.73 -2.99
N PRO A 33 5.97 -13.67 -4.27
CA PRO A 33 6.75 -14.30 -5.33
C PRO A 33 8.15 -13.69 -5.43
N ASN A 34 9.13 -14.50 -5.81
CA ASN A 34 10.48 -14.06 -6.07
C ASN A 34 10.94 -14.65 -7.42
N PRO A 35 11.18 -13.83 -8.46
CA PRO A 35 11.16 -12.37 -8.45
C PRO A 35 9.74 -11.78 -8.31
N LEU A 36 9.65 -10.59 -7.72
CA LEU A 36 8.41 -9.81 -7.65
C LEU A 36 8.24 -9.05 -8.98
N THR A 37 7.10 -9.26 -9.65
CA THR A 37 6.83 -8.69 -10.99
C THR A 37 6.19 -7.30 -10.95
N PHE A 38 5.72 -6.86 -9.79
CA PHE A 38 5.07 -5.57 -9.54
C PHE A 38 5.85 -4.74 -8.52
N ALA A 39 5.51 -3.47 -8.38
CA ALA A 39 5.95 -2.65 -7.26
C ALA A 39 4.91 -2.69 -6.13
N MET A 40 5.37 -2.71 -4.88
CA MET A 40 4.49 -2.66 -3.72
C MET A 40 4.74 -1.38 -2.91
N ILE A 41 3.69 -0.64 -2.62
CA ILE A 41 3.74 0.55 -1.75
C ILE A 41 2.98 0.24 -0.46
N VAL A 42 3.60 0.49 0.68
CA VAL A 42 3.04 0.20 2.01
C VAL A 42 2.89 1.50 2.78
N VAL A 43 1.66 1.82 3.20
CA VAL A 43 1.32 3.01 3.98
C VAL A 43 0.71 2.58 5.30
N ILE A 44 1.47 2.73 6.39
CA ILE A 44 1.02 2.35 7.73
C ILE A 44 1.01 3.58 8.64
N HIS A 45 -0.10 3.78 9.33
CA HIS A 45 -0.17 4.80 10.37
C HIS A 45 0.82 4.47 11.48
N ARG A 46 1.79 5.34 11.68
CA ARG A 46 2.81 5.18 12.72
C ARG A 46 3.24 6.54 13.28
N LYS A 47 3.67 6.52 14.52
CA LYS A 47 4.29 7.71 15.12
C LYS A 47 5.66 7.92 14.49
N ASN A 48 6.06 9.19 14.41
CA ASN A 48 7.42 9.52 14.01
C ASN A 48 8.39 8.96 15.07
N THR A 49 9.10 7.91 14.68
CA THR A 49 10.26 7.39 15.43
C THR A 49 11.48 7.60 14.56
N PRO A 50 12.62 8.07 15.14
CA PRO A 50 13.81 8.44 14.36
C PRO A 50 14.47 7.28 13.60
N ASP A 51 13.96 6.06 13.74
CA ASP A 51 14.61 4.85 13.25
C ASP A 51 13.89 4.25 12.03
N SER A 52 14.66 3.81 11.07
CA SER A 52 14.26 2.88 9.99
C SER A 52 13.86 1.48 10.51
N ALA A 53 13.50 1.37 11.80
CA ALA A 53 13.18 0.11 12.46
C ALA A 53 12.07 -0.67 11.76
N MET A 54 11.05 0.03 11.25
CA MET A 54 9.96 -0.59 10.50
C MET A 54 10.45 -1.19 9.17
N ALA A 55 11.22 -0.43 8.40
CA ALA A 55 11.78 -0.93 7.13
C ALA A 55 12.69 -2.15 7.38
N ASN A 56 13.52 -2.11 8.42
CA ASN A 56 14.38 -3.23 8.80
C ASN A 56 13.56 -4.46 9.26
N LEU A 57 12.48 -4.25 10.01
CA LEU A 57 11.59 -5.33 10.44
C LEU A 57 10.94 -6.02 9.23
N LEU A 58 10.43 -5.25 8.27
CA LEU A 58 9.81 -5.80 7.07
C LEU A 58 10.85 -6.48 6.17
N ALA A 59 12.02 -5.86 5.98
CA ALA A 59 13.12 -6.42 5.18
C ALA A 59 13.63 -7.77 5.72
N ALA A 60 13.59 -7.97 7.04
CA ALA A 60 13.98 -9.26 7.66
C ALA A 60 12.99 -10.41 7.37
N ARG A 61 11.85 -10.14 6.73
CA ARG A 61 10.77 -11.10 6.46
C ARG A 61 10.60 -11.46 4.99
N THR A 62 11.40 -10.90 4.09
CA THR A 62 11.27 -11.15 2.66
C THR A 62 12.62 -11.10 1.98
N TYR A 63 12.73 -11.73 0.80
CA TYR A 63 13.88 -11.60 -0.10
C TYR A 63 13.75 -10.42 -1.07
N VAL A 64 12.57 -9.79 -1.10
CA VAL A 64 12.29 -8.61 -1.93
C VAL A 64 12.92 -7.38 -1.26
N PRO A 65 13.63 -6.50 -2.00
CA PRO A 65 14.14 -5.25 -1.45
C PRO A 65 13.04 -4.41 -0.80
N VAL A 66 13.28 -3.95 0.42
CA VAL A 66 12.40 -3.05 1.17
C VAL A 66 13.15 -1.76 1.45
N GLN A 67 12.57 -0.62 1.07
CA GLN A 67 13.14 0.68 1.38
C GLN A 67 12.08 1.66 1.91
N GLU A 68 12.46 2.50 2.86
CA GLU A 68 11.68 3.68 3.21
C GLU A 68 11.90 4.74 2.12
N VAL A 69 10.81 5.33 1.62
CA VAL A 69 10.85 6.25 0.49
C VAL A 69 11.51 7.57 0.86
N GLY A 70 12.46 8.00 0.04
CA GLY A 70 12.98 9.37 -0.01
C GLY A 70 12.25 10.22 -1.05
N ASP A 71 12.32 11.55 -0.88
CA ASP A 71 11.76 12.47 -1.88
C ASP A 71 12.47 12.30 -3.23
N LYS A 72 11.68 12.18 -4.32
CA LYS A 72 12.15 11.93 -5.68
C LYS A 72 12.76 10.55 -5.95
N ASP A 73 12.60 9.59 -5.04
CA ASP A 73 12.87 8.20 -5.37
C ASP A 73 11.99 7.75 -6.54
N VAL A 74 12.51 6.84 -7.36
CA VAL A 74 11.81 6.31 -8.54
C VAL A 74 11.13 4.99 -8.20
N LEU A 75 9.86 4.84 -8.58
CA LEU A 75 9.12 3.58 -8.44
C LEU A 75 9.64 2.56 -9.47
N THR A 76 10.09 1.40 -9.00
CA THR A 76 10.56 0.30 -9.85
C THR A 76 9.89 -1.02 -9.47
N ALA A 77 9.72 -1.91 -10.46
CA ALA A 77 9.25 -3.27 -10.20
C ALA A 77 10.21 -4.03 -9.27
N GLY A 78 9.68 -5.00 -8.54
CA GLY A 78 10.50 -5.86 -7.68
C GLY A 78 10.95 -5.22 -6.37
N THR A 79 10.34 -4.11 -5.97
CA THR A 79 10.70 -3.37 -4.74
C THR A 79 9.46 -3.08 -3.89
N ILE A 80 9.62 -3.14 -2.59
CA ILE A 80 8.62 -2.74 -1.59
C ILE A 80 9.03 -1.39 -1.02
N TYR A 81 8.16 -0.40 -1.18
CA TYR A 81 8.32 0.98 -0.74
C TYR A 81 7.49 1.24 0.51
N LEU A 82 8.13 1.68 1.59
CA LEU A 82 7.44 2.04 2.83
C LEU A 82 7.31 3.56 2.92
N ALA A 83 6.08 4.06 3.10
CA ALA A 83 5.84 5.47 3.34
C ALA A 83 6.55 5.93 4.63
N PRO A 84 7.34 7.02 4.59
CA PRO A 84 8.00 7.53 5.78
C PRO A 84 6.99 8.10 6.77
N ALA A 85 7.34 8.09 8.04
CA ALA A 85 6.53 8.72 9.07
C ALA A 85 6.52 10.25 8.88
N ASP A 86 5.39 10.88 9.23
CA ASP A 86 5.21 12.32 9.27
C ASP A 86 5.24 13.06 7.92
N TYR A 87 5.14 12.31 6.81
CA TYR A 87 4.93 12.84 5.45
C TYR A 87 3.79 12.09 4.77
N HIS A 88 2.99 12.78 3.96
CA HIS A 88 2.15 12.14 2.97
C HIS A 88 3.03 11.68 1.80
N LEU A 89 2.79 10.46 1.34
CA LEU A 89 3.48 9.89 0.20
C LEU A 89 2.59 9.99 -1.04
N LEU A 90 3.07 10.66 -2.07
CA LEU A 90 2.40 10.77 -3.35
C LEU A 90 3.26 10.16 -4.46
N LEU A 91 2.60 9.53 -5.41
CA LEU A 91 3.22 9.08 -6.65
C LEU A 91 2.92 10.10 -7.75
N GLU A 92 3.98 10.56 -8.43
CA GLU A 92 3.88 11.51 -9.53
C GLU A 92 3.75 10.80 -10.89
N LYS A 93 3.26 11.51 -11.90
CA LYS A 93 3.06 10.97 -13.26
C LYS A 93 4.36 10.55 -13.96
N ASP A 94 5.49 11.06 -13.52
CA ASP A 94 6.81 10.66 -14.01
C ASP A 94 7.39 9.42 -13.33
N GLY A 95 6.62 8.80 -12.43
CA GLY A 95 7.03 7.60 -11.67
C GLY A 95 7.91 7.90 -10.47
N THR A 96 8.06 9.16 -10.08
CA THR A 96 8.79 9.54 -8.86
C THR A 96 7.86 9.71 -7.67
N PHE A 97 8.40 9.58 -6.46
CA PHE A 97 7.68 9.88 -5.23
C PHE A 97 7.87 11.33 -4.79
N THR A 98 6.83 11.91 -4.22
CA THR A 98 6.88 13.20 -3.53
C THR A 98 6.51 13.00 -2.07
N LEU A 99 7.27 13.61 -1.16
CA LEU A 99 6.99 13.67 0.27
C LEU A 99 6.38 15.03 0.59
N ASP A 100 5.12 15.04 1.04
CA ASP A 100 4.37 16.25 1.34
C ASP A 100 4.13 16.39 2.85
N TYR A 101 4.53 17.54 3.40
CA TYR A 101 4.39 17.90 4.83
C TYR A 101 3.15 18.77 5.07
N SER A 102 2.12 18.66 4.26
CA SER A 102 0.84 19.35 4.49
C SER A 102 0.10 18.79 5.73
N GLU A 103 -1.04 19.37 6.06
CA GLU A 103 -1.79 18.98 7.24
C GLU A 103 -2.22 17.51 7.23
N LYS A 104 -2.44 16.95 8.41
CA LYS A 104 -2.90 15.58 8.58
C LYS A 104 -4.27 15.38 7.95
N VAL A 105 -4.45 14.30 7.22
CA VAL A 105 -5.72 13.83 6.67
C VAL A 105 -6.23 12.69 7.54
N GLN A 106 -7.50 12.71 7.94
CA GLN A 106 -8.07 11.72 8.87
C GLN A 106 -7.21 11.54 10.15
N TYR A 107 -6.65 12.66 10.64
CA TYR A 107 -5.72 12.71 11.80
C TYR A 107 -4.39 11.96 11.59
N SER A 108 -4.08 11.54 10.37
CA SER A 108 -2.88 10.74 10.05
C SER A 108 -1.99 11.41 9.02
N ARG A 109 -0.68 11.22 9.19
CA ARG A 109 0.37 11.53 8.22
C ARG A 109 1.51 10.52 8.42
N PRO A 110 1.71 9.59 7.48
CA PRO A 110 1.06 9.47 6.18
C PRO A 110 -0.45 9.18 6.26
N SER A 111 -1.21 9.63 5.25
CA SER A 111 -2.59 9.23 5.01
C SER A 111 -2.64 8.17 3.91
N ILE A 112 -3.46 7.15 4.14
CA ILE A 112 -3.71 6.07 3.16
C ILE A 112 -4.46 6.63 1.96
N ASP A 113 -5.49 7.46 2.19
CA ASP A 113 -6.29 8.08 1.13
C ASP A 113 -5.39 8.85 0.14
N VAL A 114 -4.50 9.70 0.64
CA VAL A 114 -3.60 10.53 -0.20
C VAL A 114 -2.74 9.66 -1.10
N THR A 115 -2.13 8.60 -0.57
CA THR A 115 -1.28 7.72 -1.37
C THR A 115 -2.12 6.91 -2.37
N PHE A 116 -3.25 6.34 -1.95
CA PHE A 116 -4.12 5.54 -2.82
C PHE A 116 -4.64 6.35 -4.00
N GLU A 117 -5.10 7.58 -3.76
CA GLU A 117 -5.58 8.50 -4.79
C GLU A 117 -4.47 8.81 -5.79
N SER A 118 -3.25 9.14 -5.33
CA SER A 118 -2.13 9.45 -6.22
C SER A 118 -1.71 8.25 -7.08
N VAL A 119 -1.72 7.04 -6.54
CA VAL A 119 -1.43 5.81 -7.30
C VAL A 119 -2.53 5.53 -8.33
N ALA A 120 -3.80 5.70 -7.95
CA ALA A 120 -4.94 5.55 -8.86
C ALA A 120 -4.87 6.52 -10.06
N ASP A 121 -4.47 7.76 -9.82
CA ASP A 121 -4.31 8.78 -10.87
C ASP A 121 -3.19 8.45 -11.87
N VAL A 122 -2.15 7.72 -11.44
CA VAL A 122 -1.00 7.38 -12.29
C VAL A 122 -1.19 6.04 -13.01
N TYR A 123 -1.62 5.01 -12.28
CA TYR A 123 -1.69 3.63 -12.79
C TYR A 123 -3.09 3.17 -13.19
N GLY A 124 -4.15 3.90 -12.77
CA GLY A 124 -5.52 3.59 -13.18
C GLY A 124 -5.90 2.13 -12.96
N PRO A 125 -6.28 1.40 -14.04
CA PRO A 125 -6.71 -0.01 -13.95
C PRO A 125 -5.59 -0.98 -13.52
N ASP A 126 -4.33 -0.59 -13.61
CA ASP A 126 -3.18 -1.39 -13.21
C ASP A 126 -2.86 -1.24 -11.71
N THR A 127 -3.74 -0.57 -10.95
CA THR A 127 -3.64 -0.41 -9.50
C THR A 127 -4.41 -1.51 -8.77
N THR A 128 -3.78 -2.14 -7.78
CA THR A 128 -4.45 -2.99 -6.79
C THR A 128 -4.32 -2.33 -5.41
N GLY A 129 -5.43 -1.89 -4.84
CA GLY A 129 -5.48 -1.32 -3.49
C GLY A 129 -5.93 -2.35 -2.46
N ILE A 130 -5.16 -2.50 -1.38
CA ILE A 130 -5.47 -3.41 -0.28
C ILE A 130 -5.57 -2.62 1.01
N LEU A 131 -6.72 -2.65 1.69
CA LEU A 131 -6.92 -1.99 2.97
C LEU A 131 -7.02 -3.03 4.08
N LEU A 132 -6.10 -2.93 5.04
CA LEU A 132 -5.98 -3.84 6.16
C LEU A 132 -6.70 -3.32 7.42
N SER A 133 -6.44 -3.98 8.54
CA SER A 133 -6.89 -3.63 9.88
C SER A 133 -6.55 -2.19 10.26
N GLY A 134 -7.46 -1.53 10.96
CA GLY A 134 -7.28 -0.18 11.48
C GLY A 134 -8.51 0.36 12.21
N ALA A 135 -8.33 1.45 12.96
CA ALA A 135 -9.34 2.01 13.86
C ALA A 135 -9.97 3.33 13.38
N ASN A 136 -9.69 3.77 12.17
CA ASN A 136 -10.30 4.95 11.55
C ASN A 136 -10.76 4.68 10.11
N ALA A 137 -11.30 5.70 9.43
CA ALA A 137 -11.86 5.58 8.08
C ALA A 137 -10.89 5.91 6.95
N ASP A 138 -9.61 6.21 7.25
CA ASP A 138 -8.59 6.49 6.23
C ASP A 138 -8.41 5.28 5.31
N GLY A 139 -8.24 5.52 4.02
CA GLY A 139 -8.19 4.50 2.99
C GLY A 139 -9.52 4.22 2.29
N THR A 140 -10.66 4.64 2.88
CA THR A 140 -11.99 4.46 2.25
C THR A 140 -12.13 5.31 0.98
N ALA A 141 -11.78 6.60 1.03
CA ALA A 141 -11.80 7.47 -0.15
C ALA A 141 -10.78 7.05 -1.19
N GLY A 142 -9.60 6.60 -0.75
CA GLY A 142 -8.56 6.09 -1.62
C GLY A 142 -8.99 4.81 -2.37
N LEU A 143 -9.64 3.85 -1.70
CA LEU A 143 -10.20 2.66 -2.38
C LEU A 143 -11.30 3.04 -3.37
N TRP A 144 -12.14 4.02 -3.03
CA TRP A 144 -13.13 4.54 -3.97
C TRP A 144 -12.46 5.09 -5.24
N ALA A 145 -11.40 5.89 -5.08
CA ALA A 145 -10.65 6.44 -6.21
C ALA A 145 -10.02 5.34 -7.07
N ILE A 146 -9.43 4.30 -6.47
CA ILE A 146 -8.89 3.14 -7.18
C ILE A 146 -9.99 2.44 -7.99
N GLY A 147 -11.15 2.17 -7.39
CA GLY A 147 -12.29 1.56 -8.07
C GLY A 147 -12.81 2.41 -9.23
N GLN A 148 -12.91 3.75 -9.06
CA GLN A 148 -13.31 4.67 -10.14
C GLN A 148 -12.30 4.72 -11.28
N ALA A 149 -11.02 4.53 -10.99
CA ALA A 149 -9.96 4.44 -12.00
C ALA A 149 -9.90 3.07 -12.72
N GLY A 150 -10.76 2.12 -12.35
CA GLY A 150 -10.82 0.78 -12.92
C GLY A 150 -9.84 -0.22 -12.28
N GLY A 151 -9.18 0.17 -11.20
CA GLY A 151 -8.28 -0.71 -10.43
C GLY A 151 -9.03 -1.71 -9.56
N THR A 152 -8.30 -2.66 -8.99
CA THR A 152 -8.85 -3.70 -8.11
C THR A 152 -8.85 -3.26 -6.65
N THR A 153 -9.96 -3.41 -5.97
CA THR A 153 -10.14 -3.03 -4.57
C THR A 153 -10.28 -4.25 -3.66
N ILE A 154 -9.44 -4.31 -2.64
CA ILE A 154 -9.39 -5.44 -1.70
C ILE A 154 -9.43 -4.91 -0.27
N VAL A 155 -10.21 -5.55 0.60
CA VAL A 155 -10.15 -5.31 2.03
C VAL A 155 -9.86 -6.60 2.80
N GLN A 156 -9.18 -6.47 3.90
CA GLN A 156 -9.01 -7.58 4.84
C GLN A 156 -10.37 -8.02 5.37
N HIS A 157 -10.63 -9.33 5.38
CA HIS A 157 -11.86 -9.86 5.94
C HIS A 157 -12.01 -9.43 7.41
N PRO A 158 -13.10 -8.75 7.78
CA PRO A 158 -13.25 -8.14 9.11
C PRO A 158 -13.07 -9.10 10.28
N SER A 159 -13.45 -10.37 10.10
CA SER A 159 -13.31 -11.40 11.16
C SER A 159 -11.85 -11.76 11.47
N THR A 160 -10.91 -11.42 10.57
CA THR A 160 -9.46 -11.67 10.72
C THR A 160 -8.69 -10.41 11.10
N ALA A 161 -9.35 -9.26 11.10
CA ALA A 161 -8.74 -7.99 11.44
C ALA A 161 -8.71 -7.77 12.94
N GLN A 162 -7.58 -7.38 13.51
CA GLN A 162 -7.48 -6.99 14.93
C GLN A 162 -8.41 -5.81 15.23
N MET A 163 -8.51 -4.84 14.30
CA MET A 163 -9.43 -3.72 14.32
C MET A 163 -10.22 -3.71 13.02
N ALA A 164 -11.46 -4.19 13.08
CA ALA A 164 -12.31 -4.37 11.91
C ALA A 164 -12.91 -3.07 11.36
N PHE A 165 -12.80 -1.95 12.08
CA PHE A 165 -13.45 -0.69 11.73
C PHE A 165 -13.06 -0.20 10.34
N MET A 166 -11.76 -0.14 10.04
CA MET A 166 -11.23 0.35 8.75
C MET A 166 -11.74 -0.46 7.55
N PRO A 167 -11.61 -1.81 7.50
CA PRO A 167 -12.17 -2.59 6.40
C PRO A 167 -13.71 -2.53 6.35
N GLN A 168 -14.41 -2.48 7.51
CA GLN A 168 -15.86 -2.35 7.53
C GLN A 168 -16.35 -1.00 6.97
N GLN A 169 -15.67 0.11 7.28
CA GLN A 169 -16.00 1.42 6.73
C GLN A 169 -15.84 1.43 5.20
N ALA A 170 -14.79 0.84 4.68
CA ALA A 170 -14.61 0.70 3.24
C ALA A 170 -15.74 -0.12 2.61
N MET A 171 -16.08 -1.28 3.18
CA MET A 171 -17.16 -2.14 2.67
C MET A 171 -18.55 -1.47 2.69
N GLN A 172 -18.80 -0.57 3.63
CA GLN A 172 -20.07 0.16 3.74
C GLN A 172 -20.20 1.29 2.73
N ASN A 173 -19.10 1.87 2.28
CA ASN A 173 -19.08 3.11 1.49
C ASN A 173 -18.55 2.94 0.07
N VAL A 174 -17.87 1.83 -0.24
CA VAL A 174 -17.23 1.56 -1.53
C VAL A 174 -17.65 0.18 -2.03
N GLN A 175 -17.84 0.05 -3.33
CA GLN A 175 -17.95 -1.26 -3.96
C GLN A 175 -16.57 -1.92 -3.93
N ILE A 176 -16.43 -2.97 -3.13
CA ILE A 176 -15.17 -3.72 -2.96
C ILE A 176 -15.22 -4.97 -3.83
N ASP A 177 -14.16 -5.21 -4.62
CA ASP A 177 -14.09 -6.38 -5.50
C ASP A 177 -13.82 -7.67 -4.71
N HIS A 178 -12.96 -7.60 -3.68
CA HIS A 178 -12.59 -8.76 -2.89
C HIS A 178 -12.51 -8.45 -1.39
N VAL A 179 -13.08 -9.34 -0.59
CA VAL A 179 -12.95 -9.35 0.88
C VAL A 179 -12.18 -10.61 1.25
N LEU A 180 -10.90 -10.47 1.62
CA LEU A 180 -9.96 -11.59 1.69
C LEU A 180 -9.37 -11.76 3.09
N THR A 181 -9.20 -13.02 3.48
CA THR A 181 -8.32 -13.42 4.59
C THR A 181 -6.86 -13.32 4.17
N VAL A 182 -5.92 -13.38 5.13
CA VAL A 182 -4.48 -13.32 4.81
C VAL A 182 -4.04 -14.43 3.86
N PRO A 183 -4.43 -15.72 4.03
CA PRO A 183 -4.10 -16.77 3.07
C PRO A 183 -4.63 -16.49 1.64
N GLU A 184 -5.86 -15.96 1.53
CA GLU A 184 -6.45 -15.60 0.24
C GLU A 184 -5.74 -14.41 -0.43
N MET A 185 -5.27 -13.43 0.37
CA MET A 185 -4.43 -12.33 -0.15
C MET A 185 -3.10 -12.86 -0.69
N ILE A 186 -2.47 -13.80 0.01
CA ILE A 186 -1.23 -14.45 -0.45
C ILE A 186 -1.46 -15.15 -1.79
N GLU A 187 -2.55 -15.90 -1.91
CA GLU A 187 -2.91 -16.56 -3.17
C GLU A 187 -3.16 -15.56 -4.30
N PHE A 188 -3.86 -14.44 -3.99
CA PHE A 188 -4.14 -13.38 -4.95
C PHE A 188 -2.84 -12.73 -5.45
N LEU A 189 -1.96 -12.29 -4.54
CA LEU A 189 -0.68 -11.66 -4.88
C LEU A 189 0.26 -12.59 -5.66
N GLY A 190 0.19 -13.89 -5.40
CA GLY A 190 0.98 -14.90 -6.12
C GLY A 190 0.55 -15.12 -7.58
N LYS A 191 -0.59 -14.55 -8.00
CA LYS A 191 -1.13 -14.64 -9.37
C LYS A 191 -0.91 -13.38 -10.22
N LEU A 192 -0.43 -12.27 -9.59
CA LEU A 192 -0.07 -11.03 -10.28
C LEU A 192 1.31 -11.17 -10.96
#